data_ca4a4183c21493564f47cdf7921526d8
#
_entry.id   ca4a4183c21493564f47cdf7921526d8
#
_cell.length_a   1.000
_cell.length_b   1.000
_cell.length_c   1.000
_cell.angle_alpha   90.00
_cell.angle_beta   90.00
_cell.angle_gamma   90.00
#
_symmetry.space_group_name_H-M   'P 1'
#
loop_
_entity.id
_entity.type
_entity.pdbx_description
1 polymer ?
#
loop_
_entity_poly.entity_id
_entity_poly.type
_entity_poly.pdbx_seq_one_letter_code
_entity_poly.pdbx_strand_id
1 'polypeptide(L)'
;MIGLTRPQLDLTDFPAVRQKFREQRPQLVLHCAALSRSPACQESPACARKLNIEVTDCLAELAAAIPFLLFSSDLVFDGRKGDYDENAPPNPLSVYAETKIAAEQIVRANPKHTVLRLSLNGGASPAGDRGFNEEMRLAWQAGRTFKLFTDEFRCPMPAVVTARAVWELAALNQPGLYHLAGSERLSRWQIGQLIASRWPQLHPRIEPVSLREYPGAPRPADTSLNCAKVRRLLSFPLPGLSEWLNANPHEPF
;
A
#
# COMPACT_ATOMS: atom_id res chain seq x y z
N MET A 1 -18.14 -10.72 -5.89
CA MET A 1 -17.26 -9.53 -5.79
C MET A 1 -17.42 -8.70 -7.06
N ILE A 2 -17.51 -7.37 -6.93
CA ILE A 2 -17.53 -6.42 -8.06
C ILE A 2 -16.29 -5.54 -7.92
N GLY A 3 -15.37 -5.63 -8.87
CA GLY A 3 -14.22 -4.75 -8.95
C GLY A 3 -14.56 -3.58 -9.87
N LEU A 4 -14.38 -2.34 -9.39
CA LEU A 4 -14.60 -1.13 -10.17
C LEU A 4 -13.27 -0.45 -10.44
N THR A 5 -13.06 -0.07 -11.69
CA THR A 5 -11.88 0.68 -12.14
C THR A 5 -12.27 2.11 -12.51
N ARG A 6 -11.29 3.02 -12.58
CA ARG A 6 -11.54 4.43 -12.91
C ARG A 6 -12.34 4.64 -14.22
N PRO A 7 -12.09 3.88 -15.32
CA PRO A 7 -12.91 3.99 -16.52
C PRO A 7 -14.39 3.58 -16.33
N GLN A 8 -14.67 2.71 -15.35
CA GLN A 8 -16.02 2.24 -15.05
C GLN A 8 -16.78 3.16 -14.09
N LEU A 9 -16.05 3.82 -13.18
CA LEU A 9 -16.60 4.78 -12.23
C LEU A 9 -15.50 5.75 -11.78
N ASP A 10 -15.64 7.02 -12.13
CA ASP A 10 -14.81 8.08 -11.54
C ASP A 10 -15.31 8.37 -10.12
N LEU A 11 -14.51 8.03 -9.12
CA LEU A 11 -14.88 8.23 -7.72
C LEU A 11 -15.00 9.71 -7.33
N THR A 12 -14.54 10.64 -8.15
CA THR A 12 -14.72 12.09 -7.93
C THR A 12 -16.05 12.63 -8.43
N ASP A 13 -16.82 11.81 -9.14
CA ASP A 13 -18.24 12.06 -9.48
C ASP A 13 -19.14 11.49 -8.38
N PHE A 14 -19.31 12.25 -7.31
CA PHE A 14 -20.05 11.81 -6.13
C PHE A 14 -21.52 11.43 -6.42
N PRO A 15 -22.26 12.13 -7.30
CA PRO A 15 -23.59 11.68 -7.75
C PRO A 15 -23.57 10.27 -8.35
N ALA A 16 -22.65 10.00 -9.28
CA ALA A 16 -22.50 8.68 -9.88
C ALA A 16 -22.10 7.61 -8.87
N VAL A 17 -21.19 7.93 -7.92
CA VAL A 17 -20.81 7.04 -6.82
C VAL A 17 -22.00 6.68 -5.95
N ARG A 18 -22.82 7.66 -5.53
CA ARG A 18 -24.02 7.43 -4.71
C ARG A 18 -25.06 6.60 -5.46
N GLN A 19 -25.25 6.84 -6.76
CA GLN A 19 -26.12 6.03 -7.60
C GLN A 19 -25.63 4.59 -7.68
N LYS A 20 -24.35 4.38 -8.00
CA LYS A 20 -23.74 3.06 -8.12
C LYS A 20 -23.83 2.27 -6.83
N PHE A 21 -23.61 2.92 -5.70
CA PHE A 21 -23.71 2.31 -4.37
C PHE A 21 -25.15 1.80 -4.11
N ARG A 22 -26.16 2.60 -4.42
CA ARG A 22 -27.58 2.20 -4.28
C ARG A 22 -27.95 1.02 -5.20
N GLU A 23 -27.43 1.01 -6.43
CA GLU A 23 -27.67 -0.07 -7.40
C GLU A 23 -27.05 -1.39 -6.93
N GLN A 24 -25.80 -1.34 -6.46
CA GLN A 24 -25.03 -2.54 -6.11
C GLN A 24 -25.37 -3.08 -4.73
N ARG A 25 -25.89 -2.27 -3.79
CA ARG A 25 -26.20 -2.65 -2.40
C ARG A 25 -25.10 -3.51 -1.77
N PRO A 26 -23.86 -3.01 -1.71
CA PRO A 26 -22.74 -3.82 -1.23
C PRO A 26 -22.96 -4.20 0.24
N GLN A 27 -22.42 -5.36 0.62
CA GLN A 27 -22.37 -5.81 2.02
C GLN A 27 -21.01 -5.52 2.67
N LEU A 28 -20.03 -5.12 1.86
CA LEU A 28 -18.68 -4.79 2.27
C LEU A 28 -18.07 -3.87 1.22
N VAL A 29 -17.32 -2.87 1.64
CA VAL A 29 -16.53 -2.00 0.75
C VAL A 29 -15.04 -2.19 1.05
N LEU A 30 -14.25 -2.53 0.02
CA LEU A 30 -12.78 -2.51 0.06
C LEU A 30 -12.29 -1.30 -0.73
N HIS A 31 -11.82 -0.27 -0.04
CA HIS A 31 -11.37 0.98 -0.66
C HIS A 31 -9.86 0.97 -0.88
N CYS A 32 -9.46 0.55 -2.09
CA CYS A 32 -8.07 0.47 -2.52
C CYS A 32 -7.62 1.67 -3.36
N ALA A 33 -8.58 2.47 -3.84
CA ALA A 33 -8.30 3.59 -4.74
C ALA A 33 -7.64 4.75 -4.00
N ALA A 34 -6.56 5.28 -4.56
CA ALA A 34 -5.89 6.47 -4.06
C ALA A 34 -4.97 7.07 -5.15
N LEU A 35 -4.68 8.35 -5.05
CA LEU A 35 -3.48 8.91 -5.67
C LEU A 35 -2.30 8.53 -4.76
N SER A 36 -1.54 7.48 -5.13
CA SER A 36 -0.55 6.83 -4.26
C SER A 36 0.90 7.22 -4.53
N ARG A 37 1.18 7.88 -5.65
CA ARG A 37 2.53 8.36 -6.00
C ARG A 37 2.81 9.65 -5.25
N SER A 38 3.70 9.62 -4.24
CA SER A 38 4.05 10.81 -3.44
C SER A 38 4.47 12.02 -4.29
N PRO A 39 5.28 11.90 -5.35
CA PRO A 39 5.57 13.03 -6.23
C PRO A 39 4.32 13.66 -6.85
N ALA A 40 3.39 12.86 -7.37
CA ALA A 40 2.15 13.36 -7.97
C ALA A 40 1.25 14.05 -6.92
N CYS A 41 1.22 13.56 -5.68
CA CYS A 41 0.52 14.24 -4.58
C CYS A 41 1.15 15.59 -4.25
N GLN A 42 2.49 15.67 -4.30
CA GLN A 42 3.23 16.90 -4.03
C GLN A 42 3.03 17.94 -5.15
N GLU A 43 2.97 17.50 -6.40
CA GLU A 43 2.70 18.35 -7.56
C GLU A 43 1.26 18.86 -7.59
N SER A 44 0.30 18.06 -7.13
CA SER A 44 -1.12 18.42 -7.11
C SER A 44 -1.79 18.08 -5.79
N PRO A 45 -1.55 18.88 -4.70
CA PRO A 45 -2.14 18.62 -3.39
C PRO A 45 -3.68 18.65 -3.39
N ALA A 46 -4.30 19.50 -4.19
CA ALA A 46 -5.75 19.57 -4.32
C ALA A 46 -6.35 18.27 -4.88
N CYS A 47 -5.73 17.71 -5.94
CA CYS A 47 -6.13 16.43 -6.50
C CYS A 47 -5.93 15.29 -5.49
N ALA A 48 -4.82 15.29 -4.76
CA ALA A 48 -4.55 14.31 -3.71
C ALA A 48 -5.61 14.36 -2.61
N ARG A 49 -5.99 15.56 -2.12
CA ARG A 49 -7.05 15.73 -1.12
C ARG A 49 -8.39 15.23 -1.64
N LYS A 50 -8.78 15.62 -2.85
CA LYS A 50 -10.03 15.18 -3.46
C LYS A 50 -10.11 13.66 -3.57
N LEU A 51 -9.07 13.00 -4.11
CA LEU A 51 -9.07 11.56 -4.33
C LEU A 51 -8.89 10.74 -3.05
N ASN A 52 -8.05 11.20 -2.11
CA ASN A 52 -7.70 10.40 -0.94
C ASN A 52 -8.58 10.72 0.29
N ILE A 53 -9.13 11.94 0.39
CA ILE A 53 -9.93 12.37 1.55
C ILE A 53 -11.40 12.42 1.19
N GLU A 54 -11.81 13.28 0.23
CA GLU A 54 -13.24 13.50 -0.05
C GLU A 54 -13.91 12.24 -0.62
N VAL A 55 -13.21 11.48 -1.47
CA VAL A 55 -13.71 10.17 -1.95
C VAL A 55 -13.87 9.18 -0.80
N THR A 56 -12.88 9.13 0.12
CA THR A 56 -12.97 8.26 1.30
C THR A 56 -14.13 8.65 2.20
N ASP A 57 -14.35 9.96 2.41
CA ASP A 57 -15.45 10.48 3.21
C ASP A 57 -16.81 10.09 2.61
N CYS A 58 -17.01 10.35 1.33
CA CYS A 58 -18.22 9.95 0.61
C CYS A 58 -18.50 8.43 0.70
N LEU A 59 -17.48 7.60 0.50
CA LEU A 59 -17.64 6.15 0.57
C LEU A 59 -17.88 5.65 2.00
N ALA A 60 -17.22 6.22 3.00
CA ALA A 60 -17.42 5.88 4.41
C ALA A 60 -18.81 6.29 4.90
N GLU A 61 -19.33 7.45 4.48
CA GLU A 61 -20.71 7.89 4.72
C GLU A 61 -21.71 6.88 4.15
N LEU A 62 -21.56 6.50 2.88
CA LEU A 62 -22.43 5.53 2.21
C LEU A 62 -22.37 4.15 2.87
N ALA A 63 -21.21 3.76 3.39
CA ALA A 63 -20.98 2.49 4.06
C ALA A 63 -21.25 2.54 5.57
N ALA A 64 -21.90 3.58 6.11
CA ALA A 64 -22.05 3.75 7.57
C ALA A 64 -22.66 2.55 8.32
N ALA A 65 -23.52 1.78 7.65
CA ALA A 65 -24.18 0.61 8.25
C ALA A 65 -23.46 -0.73 7.99
N ILE A 66 -22.49 -0.77 7.10
CA ILE A 66 -21.79 -1.98 6.64
C ILE A 66 -20.28 -1.88 6.89
N PRO A 67 -19.54 -3.00 6.92
CA PRO A 67 -18.08 -2.98 7.01
C PRO A 67 -17.44 -2.22 5.84
N PHE A 68 -16.42 -1.41 6.18
CA PHE A 68 -15.61 -0.65 5.22
C PHE A 68 -14.13 -0.84 5.59
N LEU A 69 -13.30 -1.26 4.63
CA LEU A 69 -11.87 -1.42 4.82
C LEU A 69 -11.12 -0.41 3.96
N LEU A 70 -10.37 0.47 4.60
CA LEU A 70 -9.48 1.43 3.94
C LEU A 70 -8.06 0.89 3.84
N PHE A 71 -7.47 0.91 2.67
CA PHE A 71 -6.03 0.70 2.49
C PHE A 71 -5.29 2.01 2.74
N SER A 72 -4.53 2.03 3.85
CA SER A 72 -3.61 3.11 4.21
C SER A 72 -2.16 2.70 3.93
N SER A 73 -1.19 3.36 4.53
CA SER A 73 0.24 3.22 4.20
C SER A 73 1.12 3.32 5.43
N ASP A 74 2.27 2.64 5.41
CA ASP A 74 3.37 2.82 6.34
C ASP A 74 4.04 4.21 6.25
N LEU A 75 3.85 4.93 5.14
CA LEU A 75 4.32 6.31 4.96
C LEU A 75 3.64 7.33 5.89
N VAL A 76 2.64 6.93 6.66
CA VAL A 76 2.09 7.77 7.74
C VAL A 76 3.11 8.05 8.85
N PHE A 77 4.19 7.28 8.91
CA PHE A 77 5.28 7.43 9.87
C PHE A 77 6.48 8.19 9.30
N ASP A 78 7.23 8.87 10.17
CA ASP A 78 8.41 9.65 9.81
C ASP A 78 9.69 8.83 9.56
N GLY A 79 9.65 7.55 9.88
CA GLY A 79 10.77 6.65 9.64
C GLY A 79 11.97 6.81 10.58
N ARG A 80 11.81 7.50 11.72
CA ARG A 80 12.92 7.71 12.68
C ARG A 80 13.20 6.50 13.56
N LYS A 81 12.18 5.68 13.83
CA LYS A 81 12.26 4.56 14.79
C LYS A 81 12.27 3.19 14.11
N GLY A 82 11.42 2.98 13.09
CA GLY A 82 11.10 1.65 12.57
C GLY A 82 10.25 0.80 13.54
N ASP A 83 9.90 -0.39 13.12
CA ASP A 83 9.08 -1.36 13.90
C ASP A 83 7.85 -0.73 14.58
N TYR A 84 7.15 0.13 13.83
CA TYR A 84 5.98 0.83 14.33
C TYR A 84 4.81 -0.12 14.57
N ASP A 85 4.22 -0.07 15.76
CA ASP A 85 2.94 -0.72 16.08
C ASP A 85 1.75 0.22 15.83
N GLU A 86 0.52 -0.29 16.00
CA GLU A 86 -0.70 0.47 15.74
C GLU A 86 -0.93 1.62 16.74
N ASN A 87 -0.22 1.64 17.88
CA ASN A 87 -0.29 2.70 18.90
C ASN A 87 0.69 3.83 18.61
N ALA A 88 1.67 3.60 17.74
CA ALA A 88 2.64 4.62 17.39
C ALA A 88 1.95 5.82 16.71
N PRO A 89 2.22 7.07 17.16
CA PRO A 89 1.62 8.26 16.58
C PRO A 89 2.12 8.46 15.15
N PRO A 90 1.22 8.73 14.18
CA PRO A 90 1.63 9.12 12.84
C PRO A 90 2.37 10.46 12.85
N ASN A 91 3.39 10.58 11.98
CA ASN A 91 4.12 11.83 11.75
C ASN A 91 4.50 11.93 10.25
N PRO A 92 3.61 12.49 9.40
CA PRO A 92 3.76 12.46 7.95
C PRO A 92 4.87 13.38 7.46
N LEU A 93 5.60 12.96 6.44
CA LEU A 93 6.63 13.77 5.77
C LEU A 93 6.21 14.23 4.35
N SER A 94 5.00 13.92 3.89
CA SER A 94 4.55 14.21 2.53
C SER A 94 3.05 14.46 2.47
N VAL A 95 2.61 15.19 1.43
CA VAL A 95 1.18 15.40 1.15
C VAL A 95 0.41 14.07 1.02
N TYR A 96 1.01 13.06 0.40
CA TYR A 96 0.41 11.72 0.35
C TYR A 96 0.09 11.19 1.75
N ALA A 97 1.09 11.20 2.63
CA ALA A 97 0.95 10.69 4.00
C ALA A 97 -0.08 11.48 4.80
N GLU A 98 -0.09 12.82 4.68
CA GLU A 98 -1.11 13.68 5.31
C GLU A 98 -2.52 13.29 4.86
N THR A 99 -2.72 13.08 3.55
CA THR A 99 -4.04 12.68 3.03
C THR A 99 -4.46 11.31 3.50
N LYS A 100 -3.51 10.36 3.69
CA LYS A 100 -3.83 9.04 4.25
C LYS A 100 -4.21 9.12 5.71
N ILE A 101 -3.54 9.94 6.51
CA ILE A 101 -3.90 10.16 7.92
C ILE A 101 -5.30 10.77 8.04
N ALA A 102 -5.63 11.78 7.24
CA ALA A 102 -6.96 12.37 7.22
C ALA A 102 -8.04 11.33 6.86
N ALA A 103 -7.78 10.49 5.85
CA ALA A 103 -8.66 9.38 5.49
C ALA A 103 -8.81 8.35 6.62
N GLU A 104 -7.73 8.00 7.33
CA GLU A 104 -7.78 7.12 8.51
C GLU A 104 -8.69 7.69 9.61
N GLN A 105 -8.61 8.99 9.88
CA GLN A 105 -9.43 9.66 10.90
C GLN A 105 -10.92 9.56 10.56
N ILE A 106 -11.30 9.81 9.30
CA ILE A 106 -12.67 9.66 8.80
C ILE A 106 -13.18 8.23 9.02
N VAL A 107 -12.41 7.24 8.56
CA VAL A 107 -12.83 5.84 8.63
C VAL A 107 -12.92 5.34 10.08
N ARG A 108 -11.98 5.73 10.93
CA ARG A 108 -11.94 5.32 12.36
C ARG A 108 -13.03 5.99 13.21
N ALA A 109 -13.68 7.04 12.73
CA ALA A 109 -14.83 7.62 13.41
C ALA A 109 -16.02 6.64 13.49
N ASN A 110 -16.10 5.65 12.60
CA ASN A 110 -17.10 4.60 12.65
C ASN A 110 -16.49 3.30 13.22
N PRO A 111 -16.98 2.78 14.36
CA PRO A 111 -16.43 1.59 15.00
C PRO A 111 -16.61 0.28 14.20
N LYS A 112 -17.39 0.29 13.12
CA LYS A 112 -17.57 -0.87 12.22
C LYS A 112 -16.52 -0.92 11.11
N HIS A 113 -15.71 0.11 10.97
CA HIS A 113 -14.77 0.25 9.86
C HIS A 113 -13.37 -0.19 10.26
N THR A 114 -12.58 -0.54 9.25
CA THR A 114 -11.21 -1.04 9.39
C THR A 114 -10.24 -0.18 8.58
N VAL A 115 -9.08 0.10 9.16
CA VAL A 115 -7.95 0.70 8.49
C VAL A 115 -6.81 -0.32 8.44
N LEU A 116 -6.25 -0.53 7.24
CA LEU A 116 -5.10 -1.40 7.02
C LEU A 116 -3.91 -0.54 6.56
N ARG A 117 -2.91 -0.36 7.41
CA ARG A 117 -1.63 0.25 7.01
C ARG A 117 -0.78 -0.81 6.36
N LEU A 118 -0.51 -0.62 5.08
CA LEU A 118 0.28 -1.53 4.26
C LEU A 118 1.69 -0.98 4.04
N SER A 119 2.64 -1.87 3.78
CA SER A 119 3.95 -1.51 3.25
C SER A 119 3.97 -1.71 1.73
N LEU A 120 5.13 -1.92 1.14
CA LEU A 120 5.27 -2.17 -0.30
C LEU A 120 4.59 -3.48 -0.69
N ASN A 121 3.67 -3.42 -1.65
CA ASN A 121 3.08 -4.61 -2.27
C ASN A 121 3.69 -4.83 -3.65
N GLY A 122 4.28 -6.00 -3.86
CA GLY A 122 4.77 -6.47 -5.16
C GLY A 122 3.84 -7.50 -5.77
N GLY A 123 3.84 -7.60 -7.08
CA GLY A 123 3.02 -8.56 -7.82
C GLY A 123 2.72 -8.09 -9.23
N ALA A 124 1.89 -8.84 -9.95
CA ALA A 124 1.46 -8.48 -11.29
C ALA A 124 0.23 -7.56 -11.23
N SER A 125 0.32 -6.38 -11.86
CA SER A 125 -0.82 -5.50 -12.08
C SER A 125 -1.42 -5.72 -13.47
N PRO A 126 -2.70 -5.35 -13.71
CA PRO A 126 -3.33 -5.56 -15.02
C PRO A 126 -2.59 -4.92 -16.20
N ALA A 127 -1.95 -3.77 -15.98
CA ALA A 127 -1.17 -3.07 -17.01
C ALA A 127 0.34 -3.39 -16.95
N GLY A 128 0.81 -4.06 -15.90
CA GLY A 128 2.21 -4.41 -15.73
C GLY A 128 3.14 -3.24 -15.38
N ASP A 129 2.59 -2.14 -14.83
CA ASP A 129 3.31 -0.87 -14.66
C ASP A 129 3.08 -0.18 -13.29
N ARG A 130 2.42 -0.85 -12.34
CA ARG A 130 2.01 -0.22 -11.08
C ARG A 130 2.86 -0.58 -9.88
N GLY A 131 3.36 -1.80 -9.82
CA GLY A 131 4.17 -2.30 -8.73
C GLY A 131 5.63 -1.82 -8.82
N PHE A 132 6.31 -1.69 -7.68
CA PHE A 132 7.72 -1.35 -7.63
C PHE A 132 8.58 -2.41 -8.36
N ASN A 133 8.19 -3.65 -8.32
CA ASN A 133 8.81 -4.75 -9.06
C ASN A 133 8.62 -4.58 -10.57
N GLU A 134 7.45 -4.14 -11.01
CA GLU A 134 7.15 -3.89 -12.42
C GLU A 134 7.93 -2.67 -12.95
N GLU A 135 8.05 -1.60 -12.14
CA GLU A 135 8.88 -0.43 -12.48
C GLU A 135 10.34 -0.84 -12.70
N MET A 136 10.91 -1.69 -11.84
CA MET A 136 12.26 -2.22 -12.00
C MET A 136 12.37 -3.04 -13.29
N ARG A 137 11.43 -3.96 -13.52
CA ARG A 137 11.40 -4.79 -14.73
C ARG A 137 11.38 -3.96 -15.99
N LEU A 138 10.50 -2.95 -16.07
CA LEU A 138 10.39 -2.04 -17.21
C LEU A 138 11.67 -1.22 -17.41
N ALA A 139 12.32 -0.78 -16.33
CA ALA A 139 13.58 -0.07 -16.41
C ALA A 139 14.68 -0.97 -17.01
N TRP A 140 14.80 -2.22 -16.57
CA TRP A 140 15.79 -3.16 -17.09
C TRP A 140 15.51 -3.59 -18.53
N GLN A 141 14.24 -3.80 -18.91
CA GLN A 141 13.85 -4.03 -20.31
C GLN A 141 14.26 -2.86 -21.24
N ALA A 142 14.26 -1.64 -20.70
CA ALA A 142 14.73 -0.43 -21.41
C ALA A 142 16.25 -0.21 -21.27
N GLY A 143 17.01 -1.16 -20.71
CA GLY A 143 18.47 -1.06 -20.51
C GLY A 143 18.89 0.00 -19.47
N ARG A 144 17.94 0.49 -18.64
CA ARG A 144 18.20 1.53 -17.63
C ARG A 144 18.70 0.92 -16.31
N THR A 145 19.62 1.64 -15.65
CA THR A 145 20.04 1.33 -14.28
C THR A 145 18.99 1.85 -13.30
N PHE A 146 18.65 1.04 -12.29
CA PHE A 146 17.72 1.43 -11.23
C PHE A 146 18.51 1.79 -9.95
N LYS A 147 18.35 3.04 -9.47
CA LYS A 147 18.98 3.54 -8.25
C LYS A 147 18.15 3.20 -7.03
N LEU A 148 18.76 2.59 -6.00
CA LEU A 148 18.06 2.07 -4.83
C LEU A 148 18.76 2.47 -3.53
N PHE A 149 17.97 2.96 -2.58
CA PHE A 149 18.46 3.39 -1.30
C PHE A 149 18.92 2.22 -0.42
N THR A 150 20.12 2.34 0.14
CA THR A 150 20.67 1.38 1.11
C THR A 150 20.16 1.64 2.53
N ASP A 151 19.60 2.82 2.78
CA ASP A 151 19.18 3.38 4.07
C ASP A 151 17.68 3.79 4.10
N GLU A 152 16.86 3.30 3.16
CA GLU A 152 15.40 3.34 3.22
C GLU A 152 14.85 1.93 3.41
N PHE A 153 14.24 1.65 4.59
CA PHE A 153 13.76 0.33 4.97
C PHE A 153 12.25 0.22 4.94
N ARG A 154 11.76 -0.92 4.47
CA ARG A 154 10.35 -1.27 4.33
C ARG A 154 10.13 -2.76 4.66
N CYS A 155 8.85 -3.16 4.82
CA CYS A 155 8.45 -4.55 4.97
C CYS A 155 7.64 -5.01 3.75
N PRO A 156 8.28 -5.34 2.61
CA PRO A 156 7.57 -5.70 1.39
C PRO A 156 6.81 -7.02 1.54
N MET A 157 5.68 -7.12 0.85
CA MET A 157 4.84 -8.31 0.84
C MET A 157 4.26 -8.54 -0.56
N PRO A 158 4.09 -9.80 -1.00
CA PRO A 158 3.37 -10.10 -2.23
C PRO A 158 1.89 -9.70 -2.15
N ALA A 159 1.37 -9.09 -3.21
CA ALA A 159 -0.01 -8.62 -3.27
C ALA A 159 -1.03 -9.75 -3.09
N VAL A 160 -0.70 -10.96 -3.55
CA VAL A 160 -1.56 -12.16 -3.36
C VAL A 160 -1.70 -12.51 -1.87
N VAL A 161 -0.64 -12.38 -1.08
CA VAL A 161 -0.66 -12.60 0.37
C VAL A 161 -1.47 -11.51 1.06
N THR A 162 -1.28 -10.26 0.66
CA THR A 162 -2.10 -9.13 1.14
C THR A 162 -3.58 -9.38 0.86
N ALA A 163 -3.92 -9.77 -0.37
CA ALA A 163 -5.31 -10.04 -0.75
C ALA A 163 -5.93 -11.16 0.11
N ARG A 164 -5.20 -12.26 0.33
CA ARG A 164 -5.65 -13.35 1.21
C ARG A 164 -5.91 -12.86 2.63
N ALA A 165 -4.99 -12.08 3.21
CA ALA A 165 -5.13 -11.55 4.56
C ALA A 165 -6.33 -10.58 4.67
N VAL A 166 -6.53 -9.73 3.67
CA VAL A 166 -7.68 -8.79 3.62
C VAL A 166 -9.01 -9.53 3.59
N TRP A 167 -9.12 -10.60 2.79
CA TRP A 167 -10.35 -11.42 2.74
C TRP A 167 -10.62 -12.14 4.05
N GLU A 168 -9.59 -12.67 4.71
CA GLU A 168 -9.74 -13.31 6.00
C GLU A 168 -10.16 -12.31 7.09
N LEU A 169 -9.53 -11.13 7.15
CA LEU A 169 -9.93 -10.05 8.05
C LEU A 169 -11.36 -9.57 7.80
N ALA A 170 -11.77 -9.46 6.54
CA ALA A 170 -13.14 -9.10 6.18
C ALA A 170 -14.14 -10.14 6.66
N ALA A 171 -13.82 -11.44 6.53
CA ALA A 171 -14.66 -12.54 6.99
C ALA A 171 -14.77 -12.60 8.52
N LEU A 172 -13.68 -12.30 9.23
CA LEU A 172 -13.67 -12.23 10.70
C LEU A 172 -14.50 -11.08 11.26
N ASN A 173 -14.77 -10.05 10.43
CA ASN A 173 -15.53 -8.85 10.81
C ASN A 173 -15.07 -8.22 12.13
N GLN A 174 -13.75 -8.10 12.29
CA GLN A 174 -13.15 -7.44 13.45
C GLN A 174 -12.64 -6.06 13.05
N PRO A 175 -13.41 -5.00 13.27
CA PRO A 175 -13.03 -3.65 12.89
C PRO A 175 -11.85 -3.13 13.73
N GLY A 176 -11.15 -2.14 13.20
CA GLY A 176 -10.04 -1.49 13.89
C GLY A 176 -8.90 -1.07 12.99
N LEU A 177 -7.81 -0.66 13.60
CA LEU A 177 -6.56 -0.35 12.92
C LEU A 177 -5.62 -1.55 12.99
N TYR A 178 -5.07 -1.95 11.83
CA TYR A 178 -4.11 -3.05 11.72
C TYR A 178 -2.96 -2.67 10.80
N HIS A 179 -1.77 -3.16 11.15
CA HIS A 179 -0.62 -3.18 10.26
C HIS A 179 -0.57 -4.50 9.51
N LEU A 180 -0.37 -4.44 8.18
CA LEU A 180 -0.35 -5.62 7.32
C LEU A 180 0.81 -5.51 6.33
N ALA A 181 1.93 -6.18 6.65
CA ALA A 181 3.17 -6.14 5.90
C ALA A 181 3.94 -7.46 6.04
N GLY A 182 4.95 -7.64 5.20
CA GLY A 182 5.86 -8.79 5.27
C GLY A 182 6.64 -8.85 6.57
N SER A 183 7.17 -10.03 6.92
CA SER A 183 7.93 -10.25 8.15
C SER A 183 9.38 -9.75 8.07
N GLU A 184 9.89 -9.43 6.88
CA GLU A 184 11.25 -8.96 6.68
C GLU A 184 11.33 -7.45 6.56
N ARG A 185 12.21 -6.85 7.37
CA ARG A 185 12.64 -5.46 7.20
C ARG A 185 13.81 -5.42 6.23
N LEU A 186 13.59 -4.87 5.05
CA LEU A 186 14.60 -4.83 3.98
C LEU A 186 14.83 -3.40 3.51
N SER A 187 16.08 -3.06 3.18
CA SER A 187 16.37 -1.82 2.48
C SER A 187 15.85 -1.88 1.03
N ARG A 188 15.62 -0.73 0.41
CA ARG A 188 15.25 -0.68 -1.03
C ARG A 188 16.28 -1.39 -1.90
N TRP A 189 17.55 -1.30 -1.52
CA TRP A 189 18.65 -2.01 -2.17
C TRP A 189 18.50 -3.53 -2.06
N GLN A 190 18.28 -4.06 -0.86
CA GLN A 190 18.07 -5.51 -0.65
C GLN A 190 16.84 -6.02 -1.39
N ILE A 191 15.72 -5.25 -1.39
CA ILE A 191 14.53 -5.56 -2.18
C ILE A 191 14.89 -5.65 -3.66
N GLY A 192 15.66 -4.68 -4.18
CA GLY A 192 16.11 -4.68 -5.56
C GLY A 192 16.98 -5.86 -5.93
N GLN A 193 17.88 -6.30 -5.04
CA GLN A 193 18.70 -7.50 -5.25
C GLN A 193 17.84 -8.77 -5.36
N LEU A 194 16.85 -8.92 -4.48
CA LEU A 194 15.91 -10.05 -4.52
C LEU A 194 15.11 -10.08 -5.82
N ILE A 195 14.66 -8.91 -6.30
CA ILE A 195 13.90 -8.83 -7.55
C ILE A 195 14.81 -9.03 -8.75
N ALA A 196 16.03 -8.49 -8.74
CA ALA A 196 17.00 -8.67 -9.80
C ALA A 196 17.35 -10.16 -10.01
N SER A 197 17.48 -10.92 -8.92
CA SER A 197 17.74 -12.37 -9.01
C SER A 197 16.61 -13.17 -9.66
N ARG A 198 15.38 -12.62 -9.71
CA ARG A 198 14.21 -13.22 -10.34
C ARG A 198 14.24 -13.13 -11.87
N TRP A 199 14.90 -12.10 -12.43
CA TRP A 199 14.94 -11.83 -13.86
C TRP A 199 16.37 -11.68 -14.40
N PRO A 200 17.25 -12.67 -14.22
CA PRO A 200 18.63 -12.59 -14.68
C PRO A 200 18.75 -12.36 -16.20
N GLN A 201 17.77 -12.84 -16.97
CA GLN A 201 17.68 -12.67 -18.43
C GLN A 201 17.49 -11.21 -18.88
N LEU A 202 17.08 -10.31 -17.98
CA LEU A 202 16.98 -8.87 -18.24
C LEU A 202 18.28 -8.11 -17.98
N HIS A 203 19.34 -8.82 -17.58
CA HIS A 203 20.63 -8.23 -17.21
C HIS A 203 20.47 -7.02 -16.26
N PRO A 204 19.82 -7.22 -15.09
CA PRO A 204 19.40 -6.14 -14.20
C PRO A 204 20.60 -5.32 -13.72
N ARG A 205 20.51 -4.01 -13.89
CA ARG A 205 21.50 -3.06 -13.41
C ARG A 205 20.90 -2.27 -12.25
N ILE A 206 21.48 -2.39 -11.07
CA ILE A 206 21.11 -1.65 -9.88
C ILE A 206 22.32 -0.89 -9.34
N GLU A 207 22.09 0.27 -8.76
CA GLU A 207 23.10 1.15 -8.17
C GLU A 207 22.68 1.54 -6.76
N PRO A 208 23.55 1.33 -5.74
CA PRO A 208 23.25 1.75 -4.39
C PRO A 208 23.37 3.27 -4.27
N VAL A 209 22.40 3.87 -3.58
CA VAL A 209 22.40 5.30 -3.25
C VAL A 209 21.97 5.50 -1.81
N SER A 210 22.26 6.68 -1.22
CA SER A 210 21.85 7.03 0.12
C SER A 210 20.75 8.10 0.12
N LEU A 211 19.82 8.03 1.08
CA LEU A 211 18.85 9.10 1.34
C LEU A 211 19.52 10.45 1.66
N ARG A 212 20.75 10.43 2.20
CA ARG A 212 21.50 11.65 2.50
C ARG A 212 21.86 12.46 1.25
N GLU A 213 21.99 11.77 0.13
CA GLU A 213 22.34 12.36 -1.18
C GLU A 213 21.10 12.65 -2.05
N TYR A 214 19.90 12.35 -1.53
CA TYR A 214 18.66 12.51 -2.28
C TYR A 214 18.22 13.98 -2.27
N PRO A 215 18.17 14.66 -3.44
CA PRO A 215 17.85 16.08 -3.52
C PRO A 215 16.33 16.38 -3.48
N GLY A 216 15.50 15.34 -3.41
CA GLY A 216 14.04 15.48 -3.47
C GLY A 216 13.38 15.75 -2.12
N ALA A 217 12.05 15.63 -2.09
CA ALA A 217 11.27 15.79 -0.86
C ALA A 217 11.70 14.78 0.22
N PRO A 218 11.57 15.12 1.51
CA PRO A 218 11.93 14.24 2.61
C PRO A 218 11.28 12.86 2.49
N ARG A 219 12.07 11.82 2.70
CA ARG A 219 11.64 10.42 2.67
C ARG A 219 11.91 9.78 4.04
N PRO A 220 10.98 9.00 4.57
CA PRO A 220 11.21 8.29 5.82
C PRO A 220 12.26 7.19 5.63
N ALA A 221 13.24 7.13 6.54
CA ALA A 221 14.32 6.15 6.45
C ALA A 221 13.85 4.72 6.82
N ASP A 222 13.01 4.57 7.83
CA ASP A 222 12.56 3.24 8.29
C ASP A 222 11.09 3.26 8.67
N THR A 223 10.24 2.81 7.77
CA THR A 223 8.79 2.66 8.03
C THR A 223 8.38 1.20 8.20
N SER A 224 9.29 0.36 8.71
CA SER A 224 8.96 -1.02 9.05
C SER A 224 7.80 -1.09 10.04
N LEU A 225 6.90 -2.05 9.82
CA LEU A 225 5.67 -2.21 10.57
C LEU A 225 5.72 -3.45 11.47
N ASN A 226 5.33 -3.30 12.71
CA ASN A 226 5.03 -4.41 13.60
C ASN A 226 3.62 -4.93 13.31
N CYS A 227 3.53 -6.17 12.86
CA CYS A 227 2.28 -6.82 12.50
C CYS A 227 1.79 -7.84 13.55
N ALA A 228 2.26 -7.76 14.80
CA ALA A 228 1.92 -8.73 15.84
C ALA A 228 0.40 -8.81 16.12
N LYS A 229 -0.31 -7.68 16.01
CA LYS A 229 -1.75 -7.63 16.22
C LYS A 229 -2.51 -8.42 15.16
N VAL A 230 -2.25 -8.18 13.89
CA VAL A 230 -2.94 -8.88 12.79
C VAL A 230 -2.57 -10.35 12.70
N ARG A 231 -1.29 -10.71 13.00
CA ARG A 231 -0.83 -12.11 13.00
C ARG A 231 -1.59 -13.02 13.94
N ARG A 232 -2.17 -12.49 15.03
CA ARG A 232 -2.99 -13.26 15.98
C ARG A 232 -4.38 -13.60 15.42
N LEU A 233 -4.81 -12.94 14.38
CA LEU A 233 -6.12 -13.11 13.75
C LEU A 233 -6.05 -14.00 12.51
N LEU A 234 -4.92 -14.00 11.81
CA LEU A 234 -4.77 -14.72 10.54
C LEU A 234 -4.48 -16.21 10.79
N SER A 235 -5.09 -17.07 9.98
CA SER A 235 -4.89 -18.52 9.99
C SER A 235 -3.58 -18.96 9.33
N PHE A 236 -2.82 -18.02 8.75
CA PHE A 236 -1.56 -18.29 8.06
C PHE A 236 -0.51 -17.23 8.42
N PRO A 237 0.80 -17.57 8.33
CA PRO A 237 1.86 -16.62 8.61
C PRO A 237 1.98 -15.58 7.48
N LEU A 238 2.38 -14.34 7.84
CA LEU A 238 2.80 -13.33 6.87
C LEU A 238 4.27 -13.59 6.53
N PRO A 239 4.60 -14.03 5.31
CA PRO A 239 5.98 -14.36 4.94
C PRO A 239 6.83 -13.10 4.76
N GLY A 240 8.14 -13.27 4.84
CA GLY A 240 9.07 -12.31 4.27
C GLY A 240 9.10 -12.37 2.74
N LEU A 241 9.61 -11.32 2.11
CA LEU A 241 9.72 -11.30 0.65
C LEU A 241 10.68 -12.39 0.13
N SER A 242 11.83 -12.55 0.77
CA SER A 242 12.83 -13.56 0.38
C SER A 242 12.27 -14.98 0.52
N GLU A 243 11.62 -15.27 1.64
CA GLU A 243 10.96 -16.55 1.89
C GLU A 243 9.92 -16.86 0.82
N TRP A 244 9.05 -15.88 0.55
CA TRP A 244 7.98 -16.07 -0.43
C TRP A 244 8.50 -16.28 -1.86
N LEU A 245 9.49 -15.48 -2.29
CA LEU A 245 10.10 -15.61 -3.62
C LEU A 245 10.75 -16.98 -3.82
N ASN A 246 11.41 -17.51 -2.79
CA ASN A 246 12.03 -18.83 -2.83
C ASN A 246 10.99 -19.96 -2.88
N ALA A 247 9.90 -19.82 -2.11
CA ALA A 247 8.83 -20.81 -2.08
C ALA A 247 7.94 -20.79 -3.33
N ASN A 248 7.92 -19.68 -4.09
CA ASN A 248 7.05 -19.46 -5.24
C ASN A 248 7.84 -19.03 -6.49
N PRO A 249 8.77 -19.88 -7.01
CA PRO A 249 9.68 -19.48 -8.09
C PRO A 249 8.97 -19.18 -9.41
N HIS A 250 7.76 -19.71 -9.64
CA HIS A 250 7.00 -19.57 -10.87
C HIS A 250 5.81 -18.59 -10.78
N GLU A 251 5.51 -18.12 -9.59
CA GLU A 251 4.40 -17.17 -9.40
C GLU A 251 4.75 -15.80 -10.02
N PRO A 252 3.78 -15.12 -10.64
CA PRO A 252 3.99 -13.76 -11.16
C PRO A 252 4.26 -12.77 -10.01
N PHE A 253 5.38 -12.08 -10.16
CA PHE A 253 5.80 -11.07 -9.16
C PHE A 253 6.41 -9.85 -9.86
#